data_3f3f75c8fbbac9f53ec6f111a4dfb3fa
#
_entry.id   3f3f75c8fbbac9f53ec6f111a4dfb3fa
#
_cell.length_a   1.000
_cell.length_b   1.000
_cell.length_c   1.000
_cell.angle_alpha   90.00
_cell.angle_beta   90.00
_cell.angle_gamma   90.00
#
_symmetry.space_group_name_H-M   'P 1'
#
loop_
_entity.id
_entity.type
_entity.pdbx_description
1 polymer ?
#
loop_
_entity_poly.entity_id
_entity_poly.type
_entity_poly.pdbx_seq_one_letter_code
_entity_poly.pdbx_strand_id
1 'polypeptide(L)'
;MSNATILVVDDESQIRRVLRATLSSSGYDVVEAKDGQEAIEMVLRERPDLILLDVNMPRMSGLEACSKIRLSFEGPIIMVTVRNSEQDKIVALDAGADDYVVKPFAMGELLARIRAALRRSSAEEPLPKIETADLTVDLDKRMVDVQGERVHLSPKEFDVLRLLVIQQGKALTHKRVLQAVWGPDHAEETENLRVVINQLRKKIEKDPAHPRYILTEPWLGYRFQLPTMTSERRARRKS
;
A
#
# COMPACT_ATOMS: atom_id res chain seq x y z
N MET A 1 3.87 22.58 -12.97
CA MET A 1 3.77 21.33 -12.17
C MET A 1 4.19 20.20 -13.09
N SER A 2 5.14 19.36 -12.69
CA SER A 2 5.52 18.18 -13.49
C SER A 2 4.35 17.19 -13.45
N ASN A 3 4.04 16.58 -14.60
CA ASN A 3 3.06 15.51 -14.65
C ASN A 3 3.59 14.28 -13.91
N ALA A 4 2.71 13.48 -13.29
CA ALA A 4 3.11 12.22 -12.70
C ALA A 4 3.56 11.23 -13.78
N THR A 5 4.69 10.55 -13.55
CA THR A 5 5.27 9.57 -14.47
C THR A 5 4.76 8.17 -14.15
N ILE A 6 4.18 7.50 -15.13
CA ILE A 6 3.66 6.14 -15.02
C ILE A 6 4.52 5.18 -15.83
N LEU A 7 5.06 4.15 -15.20
CA LEU A 7 5.73 3.05 -15.90
C LEU A 7 4.69 1.99 -16.28
N VAL A 8 4.57 1.72 -17.57
CA VAL A 8 3.70 0.67 -18.13
C VAL A 8 4.55 -0.53 -18.52
N VAL A 9 4.29 -1.67 -17.88
CA VAL A 9 5.03 -2.92 -18.10
C VAL A 9 4.07 -3.98 -18.62
N ASP A 10 4.24 -4.39 -19.85
CA ASP A 10 3.42 -5.41 -20.52
C ASP A 10 4.22 -5.96 -21.72
N ASP A 11 4.20 -7.25 -22.01
CA ASP A 11 4.95 -7.81 -23.14
C ASP A 11 4.25 -7.53 -24.49
N GLU A 12 2.92 -7.29 -24.47
CA GLU A 12 2.15 -6.97 -25.63
C GLU A 12 2.30 -5.49 -26.06
N SER A 13 2.98 -5.24 -27.16
CA SER A 13 3.20 -3.85 -27.66
C SER A 13 1.93 -3.09 -27.98
N GLN A 14 0.83 -3.79 -28.33
CA GLN A 14 -0.48 -3.15 -28.57
C GLN A 14 -1.09 -2.60 -27.29
N ILE A 15 -1.00 -3.35 -26.18
CA ILE A 15 -1.50 -2.93 -24.88
C ILE A 15 -0.71 -1.71 -24.41
N ARG A 16 0.63 -1.77 -24.46
CA ARG A 16 1.46 -0.62 -24.10
C ARG A 16 1.10 0.64 -24.89
N ARG A 17 0.91 0.51 -26.21
CA ARG A 17 0.52 1.63 -27.07
C ARG A 17 -0.81 2.25 -26.68
N VAL A 18 -1.84 1.43 -26.41
CA VAL A 18 -3.16 1.89 -26.00
C VAL A 18 -3.10 2.57 -24.63
N LEU A 19 -2.42 1.96 -23.66
CA LEU A 19 -2.23 2.53 -22.32
C LEU A 19 -1.48 3.86 -22.40
N ARG A 20 -0.36 3.91 -23.14
CA ARG A 20 0.40 5.14 -23.34
C ARG A 20 -0.47 6.26 -23.93
N ALA A 21 -1.19 6.00 -25.01
CA ALA A 21 -2.04 7.00 -25.64
C ALA A 21 -3.10 7.55 -24.68
N THR A 22 -3.76 6.65 -23.93
CA THR A 22 -4.82 7.03 -22.98
C THR A 22 -4.27 7.78 -21.76
N LEU A 23 -3.16 7.31 -21.19
CA LEU A 23 -2.54 7.96 -20.04
C LEU A 23 -1.96 9.33 -20.39
N SER A 24 -1.28 9.44 -21.55
CA SER A 24 -0.75 10.74 -22.02
C SER A 24 -1.87 11.72 -22.31
N SER A 25 -2.99 11.29 -22.90
CA SER A 25 -4.17 12.17 -23.09
C SER A 25 -4.84 12.59 -21.77
N SER A 26 -4.59 11.85 -20.70
CA SER A 26 -5.06 12.15 -19.34
C SER A 26 -4.08 12.99 -18.51
N GLY A 27 -2.97 13.46 -19.13
CA GLY A 27 -2.01 14.36 -18.50
C GLY A 27 -0.89 13.66 -17.72
N TYR A 28 -0.61 12.38 -17.98
CA TYR A 28 0.49 11.66 -17.38
C TYR A 28 1.68 11.55 -18.32
N ASP A 29 2.89 11.56 -17.80
CA ASP A 29 4.08 11.15 -18.52
C ASP A 29 4.20 9.62 -18.47
N VAL A 30 4.52 8.98 -19.59
CA VAL A 30 4.50 7.52 -19.70
C VAL A 30 5.84 7.00 -20.16
N VAL A 31 6.41 6.11 -19.38
CA VAL A 31 7.56 5.28 -19.73
C VAL A 31 7.12 3.82 -19.89
N GLU A 32 7.77 3.06 -20.73
CA GLU A 32 7.37 1.71 -21.07
C GLU A 32 8.50 0.72 -20.80
N ALA A 33 8.13 -0.50 -20.39
CA ALA A 33 8.99 -1.67 -20.36
C ALA A 33 8.26 -2.88 -20.95
N LYS A 34 8.98 -3.75 -21.64
CA LYS A 34 8.41 -4.92 -22.33
C LYS A 34 8.50 -6.21 -21.53
N ASP A 35 9.23 -6.22 -20.43
CA ASP A 35 9.39 -7.36 -19.53
C ASP A 35 9.82 -6.91 -18.11
N GLY A 36 9.84 -7.88 -17.18
CA GLY A 36 10.17 -7.59 -15.78
C GLY A 36 11.61 -7.13 -15.56
N GLN A 37 12.56 -7.56 -16.38
CA GLN A 37 13.95 -7.13 -16.26
C GLN A 37 14.11 -5.66 -16.65
N GLU A 38 13.54 -5.27 -17.79
CA GLU A 38 13.53 -3.88 -18.24
C GLU A 38 12.76 -2.99 -17.24
N ALA A 39 11.67 -3.50 -16.64
CA ALA A 39 10.92 -2.77 -15.63
C ALA A 39 11.80 -2.41 -14.42
N ILE A 40 12.59 -3.34 -13.90
CA ILE A 40 13.52 -3.09 -12.78
C ILE A 40 14.52 -1.98 -13.14
N GLU A 41 15.10 -2.03 -14.33
CA GLU A 41 16.05 -1.02 -14.82
C GLU A 41 15.40 0.36 -14.96
N MET A 42 14.17 0.39 -15.51
CA MET A 42 13.39 1.63 -15.70
C MET A 42 13.00 2.28 -14.37
N VAL A 43 12.66 1.48 -13.36
CA VAL A 43 12.34 2.01 -12.02
C VAL A 43 13.53 2.78 -11.44
N LEU A 44 14.73 2.25 -11.56
CA LEU A 44 15.93 2.89 -11.04
C LEU A 44 16.32 4.16 -11.82
N ARG A 45 16.11 4.14 -13.13
CA ARG A 45 16.50 5.22 -14.03
C ARG A 45 15.49 6.36 -14.05
N GLU A 46 14.23 6.04 -14.22
CA GLU A 46 13.16 7.02 -14.48
C GLU A 46 12.40 7.44 -13.21
N ARG A 47 12.52 6.66 -12.12
CA ARG A 47 11.84 6.91 -10.83
C ARG A 47 10.36 7.24 -11.01
N PRO A 48 9.56 6.32 -11.57
CA PRO A 48 8.15 6.59 -11.83
C PRO A 48 7.38 6.84 -10.53
N ASP A 49 6.27 7.57 -10.62
CA ASP A 49 5.36 7.79 -9.50
C ASP A 49 4.38 6.63 -9.30
N LEU A 50 4.16 5.81 -10.34
CA LEU A 50 3.28 4.64 -10.30
C LEU A 50 3.71 3.63 -11.36
N ILE A 51 3.51 2.34 -11.07
CA ILE A 51 3.78 1.24 -12.00
C ILE A 51 2.48 0.49 -12.31
N LEU A 52 2.19 0.32 -13.61
CA LEU A 52 1.23 -0.66 -14.11
C LEU A 52 2.00 -1.87 -14.57
N LEU A 53 1.76 -3.05 -13.97
CA LEU A 53 2.58 -4.24 -14.18
C LEU A 53 1.72 -5.42 -14.59
N ASP A 54 1.91 -5.93 -15.82
CA ASP A 54 1.26 -7.16 -16.23
C ASP A 54 1.80 -8.37 -15.46
N VAL A 55 0.91 -9.28 -15.09
CA VAL A 55 1.26 -10.51 -14.37
C VAL A 55 1.89 -11.54 -15.30
N ASN A 56 1.34 -11.68 -16.52
CA ASN A 56 1.66 -12.78 -17.40
C ASN A 56 2.69 -12.37 -18.46
N MET A 57 3.94 -12.23 -18.05
CA MET A 57 5.02 -11.93 -18.96
C MET A 57 5.98 -13.12 -19.12
N PRO A 58 6.62 -13.27 -20.29
CA PRO A 58 7.61 -14.32 -20.51
C PRO A 58 8.89 -14.07 -19.69
N ARG A 59 9.63 -15.12 -19.39
CA ARG A 59 10.92 -15.12 -18.67
C ARG A 59 10.82 -14.75 -17.19
N MET A 60 10.34 -13.56 -16.85
CA MET A 60 10.10 -13.10 -15.49
C MET A 60 8.63 -12.72 -15.37
N SER A 61 7.90 -13.38 -14.49
CA SER A 61 6.51 -13.05 -14.22
C SER A 61 6.38 -11.68 -13.55
N GLY A 62 5.23 -11.01 -13.73
CA GLY A 62 4.97 -9.75 -13.04
C GLY A 62 5.02 -9.87 -11.52
N LEU A 63 4.66 -11.01 -10.96
CA LEU A 63 4.76 -11.26 -9.51
C LEU A 63 6.22 -11.25 -9.04
N GLU A 64 7.09 -11.94 -9.78
CA GLU A 64 8.53 -11.94 -9.48
C GLU A 64 9.14 -10.55 -9.66
N ALA A 65 8.78 -9.85 -10.76
CA ALA A 65 9.20 -8.48 -10.99
C ALA A 65 8.75 -7.54 -9.88
N CYS A 66 7.48 -7.66 -9.43
CA CYS A 66 6.92 -6.88 -8.34
C CYS A 66 7.74 -7.03 -7.05
N SER A 67 8.02 -8.27 -6.65
CA SER A 67 8.81 -8.55 -5.44
C SER A 67 10.21 -7.95 -5.50
N LYS A 68 10.86 -7.99 -6.67
CA LYS A 68 12.19 -7.38 -6.87
C LYS A 68 12.14 -5.86 -6.90
N ILE A 69 11.15 -5.28 -7.57
CA ILE A 69 10.93 -3.84 -7.64
C ILE A 69 10.69 -3.27 -6.23
N ARG A 70 9.93 -3.97 -5.39
CA ARG A 70 9.64 -3.55 -4.02
C ARG A 70 10.86 -3.35 -3.13
N LEU A 71 11.98 -3.98 -3.44
CA LEU A 71 13.22 -3.78 -2.69
C LEU A 71 13.78 -2.35 -2.81
N SER A 72 13.38 -1.60 -3.87
CA SER A 72 13.90 -0.26 -4.18
C SER A 72 12.83 0.77 -4.53
N PHE A 73 11.55 0.39 -4.58
CA PHE A 73 10.45 1.24 -4.99
C PHE A 73 9.32 1.23 -3.96
N GLU A 74 9.01 2.40 -3.39
CA GLU A 74 7.97 2.59 -2.38
C GLU A 74 6.64 3.10 -2.96
N GLY A 75 6.63 3.52 -4.22
CA GLY A 75 5.45 4.02 -4.92
C GLY A 75 4.41 2.93 -5.21
N PRO A 76 3.21 3.30 -5.65
CA PRO A 76 2.14 2.35 -5.93
C PRO A 76 2.43 1.47 -7.14
N ILE A 77 2.14 0.16 -7.01
CA ILE A 77 2.15 -0.84 -8.07
C ILE A 77 0.74 -1.39 -8.24
N ILE A 78 0.16 -1.22 -9.43
CA ILE A 78 -1.12 -1.81 -9.82
C ILE A 78 -0.84 -2.98 -10.76
N MET A 79 -1.20 -4.20 -10.32
CA MET A 79 -1.07 -5.38 -11.19
C MET A 79 -2.18 -5.41 -12.22
N VAL A 80 -1.84 -5.79 -13.46
CA VAL A 80 -2.81 -5.99 -14.54
C VAL A 80 -2.79 -7.48 -14.87
N THR A 81 -3.95 -8.14 -14.88
CA THR A 81 -4.00 -9.62 -14.99
C THR A 81 -5.25 -10.09 -15.73
N VAL A 82 -5.18 -11.22 -16.40
CA VAL A 82 -6.35 -11.95 -16.90
C VAL A 82 -6.95 -12.89 -15.85
N ARG A 83 -6.24 -13.11 -14.73
CA ARG A 83 -6.66 -14.03 -13.67
C ARG A 83 -7.57 -13.29 -12.69
N ASN A 84 -8.71 -13.88 -12.36
CA ASN A 84 -9.73 -13.28 -11.49
C ASN A 84 -10.03 -14.14 -10.26
N SER A 85 -9.22 -15.16 -9.95
CA SER A 85 -9.44 -15.95 -8.75
C SER A 85 -9.04 -15.16 -7.50
N GLU A 86 -9.69 -15.43 -6.39
CA GLU A 86 -9.35 -14.85 -5.09
C GLU A 86 -7.90 -15.17 -4.70
N GLN A 87 -7.45 -16.39 -5.02
CA GLN A 87 -6.07 -16.83 -4.77
C GLN A 87 -5.04 -16.00 -5.54
N ASP A 88 -5.31 -15.68 -6.82
CA ASP A 88 -4.40 -14.86 -7.64
C ASP A 88 -4.26 -13.43 -7.09
N LYS A 89 -5.35 -12.89 -6.54
CA LYS A 89 -5.37 -11.57 -5.89
C LYS A 89 -4.52 -11.56 -4.62
N ILE A 90 -4.65 -12.59 -3.79
CA ILE A 90 -3.85 -12.74 -2.56
C ILE A 90 -2.37 -12.82 -2.92
N VAL A 91 -1.99 -13.64 -3.90
CA VAL A 91 -0.60 -13.79 -4.34
C VAL A 91 -0.02 -12.48 -4.89
N ALA A 92 -0.82 -11.69 -5.62
CA ALA A 92 -0.39 -10.39 -6.12
C ALA A 92 -0.13 -9.38 -4.97
N LEU A 93 -0.99 -9.34 -3.97
CA LEU A 93 -0.83 -8.49 -2.79
C LEU A 93 0.36 -8.93 -1.92
N ASP A 94 0.55 -10.25 -1.75
CA ASP A 94 1.69 -10.81 -1.01
C ASP A 94 3.03 -10.52 -1.72
N ALA A 95 3.03 -10.43 -3.06
CA ALA A 95 4.18 -10.01 -3.84
C ALA A 95 4.51 -8.50 -3.70
N GLY A 96 3.65 -7.73 -3.01
CA GLY A 96 3.85 -6.31 -2.74
C GLY A 96 3.08 -5.36 -3.66
N ALA A 97 2.11 -5.84 -4.44
CA ALA A 97 1.21 -4.97 -5.20
C ALA A 97 0.24 -4.21 -4.28
N ASP A 98 -0.13 -3.00 -4.68
CA ASP A 98 -1.08 -2.15 -3.94
C ASP A 98 -2.53 -2.34 -4.39
N ASP A 99 -2.69 -2.68 -5.66
CA ASP A 99 -4.00 -2.91 -6.28
C ASP A 99 -3.83 -3.84 -7.49
N TYR A 100 -4.94 -4.34 -8.01
CA TYR A 100 -4.96 -5.15 -9.24
C TYR A 100 -6.15 -4.77 -10.11
N VAL A 101 -6.02 -4.98 -11.41
CA VAL A 101 -7.08 -4.77 -12.41
C VAL A 101 -7.15 -5.99 -13.31
N VAL A 102 -8.36 -6.51 -13.51
CA VAL A 102 -8.58 -7.72 -14.32
C VAL A 102 -8.87 -7.34 -15.76
N LYS A 103 -8.12 -7.91 -16.71
CA LYS A 103 -8.38 -7.79 -18.16
C LYS A 103 -9.61 -8.65 -18.58
N PRO A 104 -10.54 -8.15 -19.41
CA PRO A 104 -10.61 -6.80 -19.95
C PRO A 104 -11.16 -5.79 -18.92
N PHE A 105 -10.59 -4.59 -18.88
CA PHE A 105 -11.00 -3.52 -17.97
C PHE A 105 -11.49 -2.28 -18.73
N ALA A 106 -12.36 -1.50 -18.11
CA ALA A 106 -12.73 -0.20 -18.62
C ALA A 106 -11.62 0.82 -18.34
N MET A 107 -11.24 1.64 -19.34
CA MET A 107 -10.21 2.68 -19.14
C MET A 107 -10.56 3.67 -18.04
N GLY A 108 -11.85 3.99 -17.88
CA GLY A 108 -12.31 4.86 -16.79
C GLY A 108 -12.03 4.27 -15.39
N GLU A 109 -12.16 2.95 -15.23
CA GLU A 109 -11.82 2.24 -14.00
C GLU A 109 -10.33 2.33 -13.72
N LEU A 110 -9.48 1.98 -14.69
CA LEU A 110 -8.02 2.06 -14.54
C LEU A 110 -7.58 3.48 -14.15
N LEU A 111 -8.06 4.51 -14.85
CA LEU A 111 -7.76 5.90 -14.54
C LEU A 111 -8.23 6.32 -13.13
N ALA A 112 -9.37 5.82 -12.68
CA ALA A 112 -9.85 6.08 -11.32
C ALA A 112 -8.93 5.45 -10.26
N ARG A 113 -8.44 4.23 -10.50
CA ARG A 113 -7.48 3.53 -9.61
C ARG A 113 -6.13 4.25 -9.59
N ILE A 114 -5.61 4.65 -10.74
CA ILE A 114 -4.38 5.45 -10.86
C ILE A 114 -4.49 6.75 -10.05
N ARG A 115 -5.57 7.53 -10.25
CA ARG A 115 -5.78 8.76 -9.48
C ARG A 115 -5.85 8.49 -7.97
N ALA A 116 -6.52 7.41 -7.57
CA ALA A 116 -6.61 7.04 -6.15
C ALA A 116 -5.25 6.64 -5.58
N ALA A 117 -4.42 5.92 -6.34
CA ALA A 117 -3.09 5.50 -5.94
C ALA A 117 -2.13 6.71 -5.82
N LEU A 118 -2.10 7.59 -6.83
CA LEU A 118 -1.25 8.79 -6.84
C LEU A 118 -1.66 9.82 -5.77
N ARG A 119 -2.95 9.99 -5.49
CA ARG A 119 -3.42 10.89 -4.41
C ARG A 119 -2.89 10.48 -3.04
N ARG A 120 -2.68 9.18 -2.80
CA ARG A 120 -2.08 8.67 -1.55
C ARG A 120 -0.61 9.05 -1.42
N SER A 121 0.07 9.28 -2.56
CA SER A 121 1.48 9.68 -2.64
C SER A 121 1.72 11.18 -2.49
N SER A 122 0.72 12.04 -2.76
CA SER A 122 0.87 13.49 -2.93
C SER A 122 0.19 14.35 -1.84
N ALA A 123 0.15 13.93 -0.59
CA ALA A 123 -0.42 14.75 0.48
C ALA A 123 0.45 16.00 0.74
N GLU A 124 -0.05 17.18 0.32
CA GLU A 124 0.63 18.49 0.43
C GLU A 124 0.61 19.12 1.84
N GLU A 125 -0.03 18.51 2.85
CA GLU A 125 0.06 19.00 4.23
C GLU A 125 0.97 18.11 5.08
N PRO A 126 1.81 18.69 5.96
CA PRO A 126 2.64 17.90 6.86
C PRO A 126 1.76 16.95 7.68
N LEU A 127 1.92 15.67 7.44
CA LEU A 127 1.15 14.66 8.15
C LEU A 127 1.67 14.52 9.59
N PRO A 128 0.80 14.19 10.55
CA PRO A 128 1.22 14.11 11.94
C PRO A 128 2.33 13.08 12.14
N LYS A 129 3.39 13.51 12.82
CA LYS A 129 4.41 12.64 13.36
C LYS A 129 4.00 12.20 14.76
N ILE A 130 3.97 10.91 14.99
CA ILE A 130 3.72 10.33 16.31
C ILE A 130 5.04 9.85 16.88
N GLU A 131 5.32 10.27 18.11
CA GLU A 131 6.49 9.82 18.86
C GLU A 131 6.03 9.35 20.25
N THR A 132 6.36 8.12 20.57
CA THR A 132 6.20 7.53 21.90
C THR A 132 7.55 7.01 22.38
N ALA A 133 7.60 6.38 23.54
CA ALA A 133 8.83 5.80 24.08
C ALA A 133 9.38 4.64 23.21
N ASP A 134 8.52 3.94 22.49
CA ASP A 134 8.86 2.71 21.77
C ASP A 134 8.37 2.67 20.30
N LEU A 135 7.59 3.68 19.85
CA LEU A 135 7.09 3.76 18.47
C LEU A 135 7.20 5.19 17.94
N THR A 136 7.83 5.35 16.80
CA THR A 136 7.81 6.58 16.01
C THR A 136 7.14 6.29 14.67
N VAL A 137 6.14 7.09 14.30
CA VAL A 137 5.46 7.03 12.99
C VAL A 137 5.55 8.40 12.34
N ASP A 138 6.35 8.51 11.31
CA ASP A 138 6.46 9.69 10.47
C ASP A 138 5.64 9.45 9.19
N LEU A 139 4.43 9.98 9.16
CA LEU A 139 3.50 9.75 8.07
C LEU A 139 3.92 10.48 6.78
N ASP A 140 4.66 11.57 6.90
CA ASP A 140 5.14 12.37 5.78
C ASP A 140 6.26 11.63 5.04
N LYS A 141 7.22 11.09 5.81
CA LYS A 141 8.34 10.31 5.27
C LYS A 141 8.01 8.83 5.03
N ARG A 142 6.79 8.40 5.33
CA ARG A 142 6.37 6.99 5.32
C ARG A 142 7.29 6.08 6.13
N MET A 143 7.73 6.55 7.28
CA MET A 143 8.74 5.88 8.11
C MET A 143 8.15 5.43 9.44
N VAL A 144 8.47 4.21 9.83
CA VAL A 144 8.09 3.65 11.13
C VAL A 144 9.34 3.10 11.82
N ASP A 145 9.58 3.53 13.05
CA ASP A 145 10.67 3.02 13.89
C ASP A 145 10.07 2.46 15.18
N VAL A 146 10.51 1.27 15.56
CA VAL A 146 10.12 0.59 16.81
C VAL A 146 11.37 0.39 17.65
N GLN A 147 11.39 0.93 18.86
CA GLN A 147 12.55 0.92 19.76
C GLN A 147 13.83 1.51 19.12
N GLY A 148 13.65 2.44 18.18
CA GLY A 148 14.74 3.09 17.45
C GLY A 148 15.22 2.32 16.22
N GLU A 149 14.68 1.15 15.93
CA GLU A 149 14.99 0.38 14.73
C GLU A 149 13.93 0.59 13.64
N ARG A 150 14.39 0.78 12.40
CA ARG A 150 13.53 0.96 11.25
C ARG A 150 12.74 -0.32 10.93
N VAL A 151 11.42 -0.18 10.86
CA VAL A 151 10.48 -1.27 10.51
C VAL A 151 9.94 -1.06 9.10
N HIS A 152 10.10 -2.07 8.27
CA HIS A 152 9.60 -2.04 6.89
C HIS A 152 8.12 -2.48 6.85
N LEU A 153 7.26 -1.56 6.42
CA LEU A 153 5.85 -1.85 6.18
C LEU A 153 5.59 -1.95 4.67
N SER A 154 4.74 -2.89 4.29
CA SER A 154 4.21 -2.89 2.92
C SER A 154 3.31 -1.67 2.71
N PRO A 155 3.05 -1.23 1.48
CA PRO A 155 2.18 -0.09 1.20
C PRO A 155 0.80 -0.21 1.87
N LYS A 156 0.17 -1.39 1.83
CA LYS A 156 -1.14 -1.61 2.48
C LYS A 156 -1.07 -1.56 4.00
N GLU A 157 -0.02 -2.12 4.60
CA GLU A 157 0.20 -2.01 6.04
C GLU A 157 0.37 -0.53 6.43
N PHE A 158 1.15 0.22 5.67
CA PHE A 158 1.34 1.64 5.93
C PHE A 158 0.05 2.44 5.74
N ASP A 159 -0.73 2.19 4.69
CA ASP A 159 -1.98 2.90 4.42
C ASP A 159 -3.03 2.64 5.52
N VAL A 160 -3.12 1.40 6.02
CA VAL A 160 -3.98 1.07 7.17
C VAL A 160 -3.49 1.80 8.42
N LEU A 161 -2.19 1.74 8.72
CA LEU A 161 -1.60 2.44 9.87
C LEU A 161 -1.83 3.94 9.77
N ARG A 162 -1.56 4.55 8.62
CA ARG A 162 -1.78 5.97 8.36
C ARG A 162 -3.24 6.38 8.61
N LEU A 163 -4.20 5.62 8.09
CA LEU A 163 -5.61 5.90 8.30
C LEU A 163 -5.99 5.86 9.77
N LEU A 164 -5.52 4.85 10.50
CA LEU A 164 -5.77 4.67 11.92
C LEU A 164 -5.11 5.78 12.76
N VAL A 165 -3.89 6.17 12.43
CA VAL A 165 -3.13 7.24 13.09
C VAL A 165 -3.81 8.60 12.88
N ILE A 166 -4.20 8.96 11.65
CA ILE A 166 -4.92 10.21 11.36
C ILE A 166 -6.24 10.29 12.14
N GLN A 167 -6.90 9.16 12.35
CA GLN A 167 -8.16 9.05 13.11
C GLN A 167 -7.94 8.62 14.56
N GLN A 168 -6.76 8.92 15.11
CA GLN A 168 -6.37 8.54 16.48
C GLN A 168 -7.50 8.74 17.49
N GLY A 169 -7.71 7.75 18.34
CA GLY A 169 -8.74 7.73 19.37
C GLY A 169 -10.14 7.35 18.87
N LYS A 170 -10.40 7.39 17.55
CA LYS A 170 -11.70 7.03 16.97
C LYS A 170 -11.68 5.58 16.51
N ALA A 171 -12.76 4.85 16.80
CA ALA A 171 -12.97 3.52 16.24
C ALA A 171 -13.43 3.62 14.78
N LEU A 172 -12.75 2.90 13.90
CA LEU A 172 -13.08 2.80 12.48
C LEU A 172 -13.71 1.45 12.20
N THR A 173 -14.84 1.45 11.47
CA THR A 173 -15.48 0.20 11.06
C THR A 173 -14.64 -0.53 10.02
N HIS A 174 -14.75 -1.87 9.97
CA HIS A 174 -14.10 -2.68 8.94
C HIS A 174 -14.38 -2.12 7.54
N LYS A 175 -15.66 -1.86 7.25
CA LYS A 175 -16.10 -1.28 5.98
C LYS A 175 -15.39 0.03 5.64
N ARG A 176 -15.27 0.94 6.61
CA ARG A 176 -14.61 2.24 6.39
C ARG A 176 -13.14 2.10 6.09
N VAL A 177 -12.44 1.21 6.80
CA VAL A 177 -11.01 0.94 6.54
C VAL A 177 -10.82 0.31 5.17
N LEU A 178 -11.63 -0.70 4.84
CA LEU A 178 -11.58 -1.38 3.55
C LEU A 178 -11.83 -0.41 2.40
N GLN A 179 -12.89 0.38 2.47
CA GLN A 179 -13.21 1.35 1.43
C GLN A 179 -12.12 2.42 1.25
N ALA A 180 -11.53 2.88 2.34
CA ALA A 180 -10.48 3.90 2.29
C ALA A 180 -9.17 3.37 1.73
N VAL A 181 -8.81 2.11 2.02
CA VAL A 181 -7.51 1.55 1.66
C VAL A 181 -7.57 0.69 0.39
N TRP A 182 -8.68 -0.04 0.15
CA TRP A 182 -8.83 -0.91 -1.02
C TRP A 182 -9.82 -0.37 -2.06
N GLY A 183 -10.69 0.55 -1.67
CA GLY A 183 -11.72 1.10 -2.56
C GLY A 183 -13.13 0.60 -2.23
N PRO A 184 -14.16 1.22 -2.83
CA PRO A 184 -15.57 0.96 -2.48
C PRO A 184 -16.01 -0.49 -2.73
N ASP A 185 -15.43 -1.16 -3.72
CA ASP A 185 -15.83 -2.51 -4.14
C ASP A 185 -15.35 -3.62 -3.17
N HIS A 186 -14.42 -3.29 -2.25
CA HIS A 186 -13.82 -4.23 -1.30
C HIS A 186 -14.42 -4.13 0.11
N ALA A 187 -15.57 -3.50 0.27
CA ALA A 187 -16.16 -3.18 1.58
C ALA A 187 -16.48 -4.40 2.47
N GLU A 188 -16.57 -5.60 1.90
CA GLU A 188 -16.93 -6.84 2.60
C GLU A 188 -15.75 -7.79 2.82
N GLU A 189 -14.56 -7.49 2.29
CA GLU A 189 -13.37 -8.35 2.37
C GLU A 189 -12.66 -8.25 3.74
N THR A 190 -13.38 -8.49 4.82
CA THR A 190 -12.89 -8.30 6.19
C THR A 190 -11.70 -9.19 6.54
N GLU A 191 -11.54 -10.34 5.91
CA GLU A 191 -10.42 -11.25 6.16
C GLU A 191 -9.09 -10.63 5.71
N ASN A 192 -9.08 -9.92 4.56
CA ASN A 192 -7.88 -9.22 4.07
C ASN A 192 -7.41 -8.16 5.07
N LEU A 193 -8.35 -7.40 5.63
CA LEU A 193 -8.03 -6.40 6.66
C LEU A 193 -7.48 -7.07 7.93
N ARG A 194 -8.05 -8.20 8.36
CA ARG A 194 -7.56 -8.93 9.54
C ARG A 194 -6.13 -9.40 9.36
N VAL A 195 -5.78 -9.90 8.17
CA VAL A 195 -4.40 -10.31 7.85
C VAL A 195 -3.46 -9.11 7.97
N VAL A 196 -3.78 -7.97 7.34
CA VAL A 196 -2.96 -6.77 7.39
C VAL A 196 -2.80 -6.24 8.82
N ILE A 197 -3.87 -6.20 9.61
CA ILE A 197 -3.81 -5.80 11.03
C ILE A 197 -2.92 -6.74 11.85
N ASN A 198 -3.00 -8.05 11.61
CA ASN A 198 -2.15 -9.02 12.29
C ASN A 198 -0.66 -8.85 11.92
N GLN A 199 -0.35 -8.57 10.65
CA GLN A 199 1.01 -8.29 10.21
C GLN A 199 1.53 -6.97 10.81
N LEU A 200 0.73 -5.93 10.81
CA LEU A 200 1.05 -4.68 11.48
C LEU A 200 1.38 -4.89 12.95
N ARG A 201 0.52 -5.60 13.69
CA ARG A 201 0.75 -5.88 15.12
C ARG A 201 2.06 -6.61 15.35
N LYS A 202 2.39 -7.61 14.52
CA LYS A 202 3.67 -8.33 14.61
C LYS A 202 4.88 -7.41 14.45
N LYS A 203 4.72 -6.31 13.71
CA LYS A 203 5.81 -5.38 13.39
C LYS A 203 5.93 -4.22 14.38
N ILE A 204 4.80 -3.72 14.92
CA ILE A 204 4.81 -2.49 15.73
C ILE A 204 4.45 -2.70 17.21
N GLU A 205 3.87 -3.84 17.56
CA GLU A 205 3.50 -4.13 18.95
C GLU A 205 4.56 -5.00 19.62
N LYS A 206 4.82 -4.73 20.90
CA LYS A 206 5.70 -5.57 21.70
C LYS A 206 5.12 -6.98 21.91
N ASP A 207 3.81 -7.07 22.08
CA ASP A 207 3.03 -8.31 22.15
C ASP A 207 1.82 -8.20 21.23
N PRO A 208 1.84 -8.87 20.05
CA PRO A 208 0.73 -8.82 19.08
C PRO A 208 -0.59 -9.37 19.64
N ALA A 209 -0.55 -10.26 20.65
CA ALA A 209 -1.75 -10.81 21.28
C ALA A 209 -2.41 -9.82 22.25
N HIS A 210 -1.62 -8.91 22.82
CA HIS A 210 -2.06 -7.85 23.72
C HIS A 210 -1.66 -6.47 23.18
N PRO A 211 -2.25 -6.03 22.06
CA PRO A 211 -1.84 -4.82 21.35
C PRO A 211 -2.11 -3.56 22.21
N ARG A 212 -1.19 -2.60 22.13
CA ARG A 212 -1.27 -1.31 22.83
C ARG A 212 -1.65 -0.16 21.91
N TYR A 213 -1.27 -0.25 20.64
CA TYR A 213 -1.49 0.79 19.63
C TYR A 213 -2.70 0.52 18.76
N ILE A 214 -2.82 -0.69 18.19
CA ILE A 214 -3.94 -1.06 17.32
C ILE A 214 -4.90 -1.96 18.10
N LEU A 215 -5.93 -1.34 18.67
CA LEU A 215 -6.94 -2.05 19.46
C LEU A 215 -8.05 -2.59 18.56
N THR A 216 -8.58 -3.76 18.93
CA THR A 216 -9.81 -4.30 18.32
C THR A 216 -11.00 -3.75 19.08
N GLU A 217 -11.93 -3.14 18.36
CA GLU A 217 -13.26 -2.78 18.88
C GLU A 217 -14.24 -3.88 18.47
N PRO A 218 -14.69 -4.70 19.42
CA PRO A 218 -15.55 -5.84 19.13
C PRO A 218 -16.76 -5.44 18.28
N TRP A 219 -17.04 -6.22 17.23
CA TRP A 219 -18.15 -6.02 16.28
C TRP A 219 -18.07 -4.76 15.42
N LEU A 220 -17.15 -3.84 15.69
CA LEU A 220 -17.02 -2.56 15.00
C LEU A 220 -15.83 -2.52 14.04
N GLY A 221 -14.61 -2.76 14.54
CA GLY A 221 -13.40 -2.65 13.75
C GLY A 221 -12.14 -2.40 14.57
N TYR A 222 -11.40 -1.34 14.24
CA TYR A 222 -10.11 -1.05 14.84
C TYR A 222 -9.97 0.41 15.24
N ARG A 223 -9.12 0.67 16.26
CA ARG A 223 -8.79 2.00 16.76
C ARG A 223 -7.29 2.08 17.02
N PHE A 224 -6.67 3.17 16.59
CA PHE A 224 -5.32 3.53 17.03
C PHE A 224 -5.39 4.36 18.30
N GLN A 225 -4.61 3.99 19.30
CA GLN A 225 -4.55 4.70 20.57
C GLN A 225 -3.10 4.81 21.04
N LEU A 226 -2.71 5.99 21.53
CA LEU A 226 -1.44 6.14 22.22
C LEU A 226 -1.55 5.59 23.65
N PRO A 227 -0.54 4.82 24.12
CA PRO A 227 -0.51 4.38 25.49
C PRO A 227 -0.54 5.60 26.44
N THR A 228 -1.48 5.64 27.36
CA THR A 228 -1.52 6.68 28.38
C THR A 228 -0.37 6.50 29.35
N MET A 229 0.39 7.58 29.65
CA MET A 229 1.57 7.56 30.54
C MET A 229 1.29 7.05 31.96
N THR A 230 0.05 6.73 32.28
CA THR A 230 -0.38 6.27 33.60
C THR A 230 -0.06 4.80 33.90
N SER A 231 0.16 3.96 32.91
CA SER A 231 0.45 2.52 33.07
C SER A 231 1.91 2.22 33.43
N GLU A 232 2.86 3.06 33.00
CA GLU A 232 4.29 2.82 33.25
C GLU A 232 4.72 3.18 34.68
N ARG A 233 4.07 4.15 35.34
CA ARG A 233 4.36 4.49 36.74
C ARG A 233 3.87 3.45 37.74
N ARG A 234 2.87 2.62 37.39
CA ARG A 234 2.40 1.52 38.25
C ARG A 234 3.29 0.29 38.21
N ALA A 235 3.95 0.01 37.08
CA ALA A 235 4.86 -1.13 36.96
C ALA A 235 6.18 -0.90 37.70
N ARG A 236 6.72 0.33 37.70
CA ARG A 236 7.96 0.69 38.42
C ARG A 236 7.82 0.87 39.95
N ARG A 237 6.61 0.85 40.50
CA ARG A 237 6.36 0.93 41.95
C ARG A 237 6.15 -0.44 42.62
N LYS A 238 6.23 -1.54 41.85
CA LYS A 238 6.09 -2.91 42.35
C LYS A 238 7.35 -3.78 42.14
N SER A 239 8.48 -3.15 41.85
CA SER A 239 9.79 -3.78 41.84
C SER A 239 10.65 -3.19 42.95
#